data_c90d8cc0129f125859274bd3850d45d3
#
_entry.id   c90d8cc0129f125859274bd3850d45d3
#
_cell.length_a   1.000
_cell.length_b   1.000
_cell.length_c   1.000
_cell.angle_alpha   90.00
_cell.angle_beta   90.00
_cell.angle_gamma   90.00
#
_symmetry.space_group_name_H-M   'P 1'
#
loop_
_entity.id
_entity.type
_entity.pdbx_description
1 polymer ?
#
loop_
_entity_poly.entity_id
_entity_poly.type
_entity_poly.pdbx_seq_one_letter_code
_entity_poly.pdbx_strand_id
1 'polypeptide(L)'
;SKISHFVDRILSEKPNLVFIQCAGNEGGKEWNYISFPGDVRDVITVGSCNDTGEKRYHSSGVGVENCNYVKPDIVMDAHPIGPSFSTQTITGLCATILEHKRINRASLISILHESGSNSNSPNREIGYGMPKCEEIIKRLNDQY
;
A
#
# COMPACT_ATOMS: atom_id res chain seq x y z
N SER A 1 2.76 12.83 -12.58
CA SER A 1 1.71 13.83 -12.85
C SER A 1 1.93 15.08 -11.99
N LYS A 2 1.24 16.17 -12.32
CA LYS A 2 1.29 17.40 -11.49
C LYS A 2 0.76 17.15 -10.08
N ILE A 3 -0.26 16.31 -9.96
CA ILE A 3 -0.83 15.91 -8.67
C ILE A 3 0.19 15.10 -7.87
N SER A 4 0.89 14.17 -8.51
CA SER A 4 1.92 13.37 -7.86
C SER A 4 3.05 14.24 -7.30
N HIS A 5 3.54 15.21 -8.08
CA HIS A 5 4.57 16.14 -7.61
C HIS A 5 4.09 17.02 -6.45
N PHE A 6 2.84 17.44 -6.47
CA PHE A 6 2.25 18.24 -5.39
C PHE A 6 2.16 17.42 -4.09
N VAL A 7 1.67 16.19 -4.18
CA VAL A 7 1.58 15.29 -3.01
C VAL A 7 2.96 14.95 -2.47
N ASP A 8 3.91 14.62 -3.34
CA ASP A 8 5.28 14.31 -2.95
C ASP A 8 5.93 15.46 -2.17
N ARG A 9 5.73 16.70 -2.63
CA ARG A 9 6.22 17.89 -1.93
C ARG A 9 5.60 18.06 -0.55
N ILE A 10 4.28 17.89 -0.41
CA ILE A 10 3.61 17.98 0.89
C ILE A 10 4.14 16.90 1.84
N LEU A 11 4.28 15.69 1.37
CA LEU A 11 4.76 14.59 2.19
C LEU A 11 6.21 14.80 2.63
N SER A 12 7.07 15.34 1.76
CA SER A 12 8.46 15.64 2.11
C SER A 12 8.60 16.65 3.25
N GLU A 13 7.66 17.60 3.35
CA GLU A 13 7.63 18.61 4.42
C GLU A 13 6.97 18.09 5.71
N LYS A 14 6.22 16.98 5.65
CA LYS A 14 5.40 16.49 6.75
C LYS A 14 5.62 14.98 6.98
N PRO A 15 6.69 14.60 7.70
CA PRO A 15 7.07 13.18 7.86
C PRO A 15 6.06 12.33 8.65
N ASN A 16 5.15 12.97 9.38
CA ASN A 16 4.10 12.28 10.14
C ASN A 16 2.75 12.23 9.41
N LEU A 17 2.61 12.94 8.29
CA LEU A 17 1.40 12.87 7.49
C LEU A 17 1.37 11.56 6.71
N VAL A 18 0.31 10.79 6.88
CA VAL A 18 0.08 9.53 6.15
C VAL A 18 -0.98 9.75 5.08
N PHE A 19 -0.63 9.47 3.85
CA PHE A 19 -1.53 9.51 2.71
C PHE A 19 -1.71 8.10 2.18
N ILE A 20 -2.96 7.63 2.14
CA ILE A 20 -3.31 6.29 1.67
C ILE A 20 -4.17 6.41 0.43
N GLN A 21 -3.80 5.71 -0.62
CA GLN A 21 -4.43 5.78 -1.94
C GLN A 21 -4.76 4.38 -2.45
N CYS A 22 -5.93 4.20 -3.04
CA CYS A 22 -6.21 2.96 -3.75
C CYS A 22 -5.42 2.88 -5.06
N ALA A 23 -5.12 1.66 -5.49
CA ALA A 23 -4.42 1.40 -6.75
C ALA A 23 -5.25 1.76 -7.99
N GLY A 24 -6.54 2.02 -7.83
CA GLY A 24 -7.46 2.29 -8.92
C GLY A 24 -8.08 1.01 -9.51
N ASN A 25 -9.05 1.20 -10.40
CA ASN A 25 -9.87 0.11 -10.96
C ASN A 25 -9.57 -0.16 -12.45
N GLU A 26 -8.41 0.27 -12.92
CA GLU A 26 -8.06 0.19 -14.34
C GLU A 26 -7.29 -1.09 -14.72
N GLY A 27 -6.98 -1.95 -13.76
CA GLY A 27 -6.12 -3.12 -13.94
C GLY A 27 -6.56 -4.13 -15.01
N GLY A 28 -7.83 -4.14 -15.37
CA GLY A 28 -8.38 -4.96 -16.46
C GLY A 28 -8.52 -4.25 -17.80
N LYS A 29 -8.08 -2.99 -17.91
CA LYS A 29 -8.19 -2.16 -19.11
C LYS A 29 -6.85 -2.07 -19.85
N GLU A 30 -6.84 -1.45 -21.02
CA GLU A 30 -5.62 -1.19 -21.80
C GLU A 30 -4.62 -0.36 -20.99
N TRP A 31 -5.08 0.74 -20.36
CA TRP A 31 -4.32 1.46 -19.34
C TRP A 31 -4.56 0.80 -17.99
N ASN A 32 -3.71 -0.13 -17.61
CA ASN A 32 -3.88 -0.93 -16.41
C ASN A 32 -3.04 -0.46 -15.21
N TYR A 33 -2.42 0.69 -15.30
CA TYR A 33 -1.53 1.20 -14.25
C TYR A 33 -2.27 1.82 -13.08
N ILE A 34 -1.54 1.94 -11.97
CA ILE A 34 -1.99 2.61 -10.74
C ILE A 34 -2.43 4.05 -11.05
N SER A 35 -3.55 4.45 -10.46
CA SER A 35 -4.06 5.81 -10.55
C SER A 35 -3.25 6.79 -9.73
N PHE A 36 -3.04 8.01 -10.25
CA PHE A 36 -2.38 9.08 -9.53
C PHE A 36 -3.21 9.55 -8.32
N PRO A 37 -2.58 9.93 -7.20
CA PRO A 37 -1.15 9.99 -6.90
C PRO A 37 -0.55 8.72 -6.28
N GLY A 38 -1.14 7.56 -6.49
CA GLY A 38 -0.65 6.28 -5.97
C GLY A 38 0.74 5.88 -6.47
N ASP A 39 1.24 6.56 -7.50
CA ASP A 39 2.60 6.39 -8.03
C ASP A 39 3.68 7.04 -7.16
N VAL A 40 3.31 7.88 -6.21
CA VAL A 40 4.27 8.56 -5.32
C VAL A 40 4.86 7.57 -4.31
N ARG A 41 6.19 7.59 -4.15
CA ARG A 41 6.91 6.65 -3.27
C ARG A 41 6.34 6.62 -1.85
N ASP A 42 6.12 7.78 -1.25
CA ASP A 42 5.73 7.94 0.15
C ASP A 42 4.21 7.93 0.38
N VAL A 43 3.43 7.73 -0.66
CA VAL A 43 2.01 7.39 -0.56
C VAL A 43 1.89 5.89 -0.29
N ILE A 44 1.04 5.49 0.65
CA ILE A 44 0.71 4.08 0.84
C ILE A 44 -0.35 3.70 -0.18
N THR A 45 0.05 2.96 -1.20
CA THR A 45 -0.83 2.55 -2.29
C THR A 45 -1.33 1.14 -2.06
N VAL A 46 -2.63 1.00 -1.97
CA VAL A 46 -3.30 -0.27 -1.63
C VAL A 46 -3.97 -0.84 -2.88
N GLY A 47 -3.52 -2.00 -3.28
CA GLY A 47 -4.17 -2.82 -4.30
C GLY A 47 -5.14 -3.83 -3.68
N SER A 48 -5.77 -4.61 -4.53
CA SER A 48 -6.65 -5.70 -4.12
C SER A 48 -6.14 -7.04 -4.60
N CYS A 49 -6.41 -8.05 -3.81
CA CYS A 49 -6.06 -9.44 -4.09
C CYS A 49 -7.29 -10.37 -3.93
N ASN A 50 -7.09 -11.63 -4.24
CA ASN A 50 -8.03 -12.68 -3.90
C ASN A 50 -7.97 -12.97 -2.38
N ASP A 51 -8.85 -13.82 -1.91
CA ASP A 51 -8.98 -14.19 -0.50
C ASP A 51 -7.69 -14.80 0.11
N THR A 52 -6.85 -15.44 -0.72
CA THR A 52 -5.57 -16.01 -0.28
C THR A 52 -4.42 -14.99 -0.23
N GLY A 53 -4.58 -13.82 -0.82
CA GLY A 53 -3.52 -12.80 -0.92
C GLY A 53 -2.45 -13.07 -1.98
N GLU A 54 -2.58 -14.15 -2.75
CA GLU A 54 -1.54 -14.59 -3.68
C GLU A 54 -1.66 -13.97 -5.08
N LYS A 55 -2.87 -13.58 -5.46
CA LYS A 55 -3.17 -13.09 -6.81
C LYS A 55 -3.86 -11.74 -6.77
N ARG A 56 -3.42 -10.86 -7.66
CA ARG A 56 -4.06 -9.57 -7.89
C ARG A 56 -5.54 -9.74 -8.28
N TYR A 57 -6.39 -8.94 -7.69
CA TYR A 57 -7.78 -8.80 -8.16
C TYR A 57 -7.79 -8.14 -9.56
N HIS A 58 -8.61 -8.65 -10.47
CA HIS A 58 -8.55 -8.31 -11.89
C HIS A 58 -8.58 -6.80 -12.22
N SER A 59 -9.34 -6.01 -11.45
CA SER A 59 -9.45 -4.57 -11.69
C SER A 59 -8.39 -3.74 -10.94
N SER A 60 -7.63 -4.32 -10.03
CA SER A 60 -6.61 -3.59 -9.27
C SER A 60 -5.48 -3.10 -10.16
N GLY A 61 -5.13 -1.81 -10.06
CA GLY A 61 -4.06 -1.21 -10.85
C GLY A 61 -2.69 -1.87 -10.60
N VAL A 62 -1.86 -1.87 -11.64
CA VAL A 62 -0.53 -2.48 -11.65
C VAL A 62 0.54 -1.40 -11.60
N GLY A 63 1.63 -1.65 -10.89
CA GLY A 63 2.77 -0.74 -10.83
C GLY A 63 3.52 -0.62 -12.15
N VAL A 64 4.25 0.47 -12.33
CA VAL A 64 5.03 0.74 -13.54
C VAL A 64 6.30 -0.11 -13.55
N GLU A 65 6.68 -0.60 -14.73
CA GLU A 65 7.95 -1.32 -14.92
C GLU A 65 9.15 -0.39 -14.77
N ASN A 66 10.29 -0.97 -14.40
CA ASN A 66 11.57 -0.25 -14.30
C ASN A 66 11.57 0.93 -13.30
N CYS A 67 10.71 0.86 -12.31
CA CYS A 67 10.71 1.80 -11.19
C CYS A 67 11.65 1.29 -10.08
N ASN A 68 12.35 2.21 -9.39
CA ASN A 68 13.26 1.83 -8.31
C ASN A 68 12.55 1.62 -6.95
N TYR A 69 11.25 1.61 -6.93
CA TYR A 69 10.41 1.21 -5.79
C TYR A 69 9.18 0.46 -6.29
N VAL A 70 8.60 -0.34 -5.42
CA VAL A 70 7.47 -1.21 -5.77
C VAL A 70 6.14 -0.50 -5.49
N LYS A 71 5.22 -0.61 -6.45
CA LYS A 71 3.82 -0.22 -6.30
C LYS A 71 2.90 -1.30 -6.92
N PRO A 72 1.75 -1.58 -6.33
CA PRO A 72 1.26 -1.03 -5.05
C PRO A 72 2.19 -1.40 -3.91
N ASP A 73 2.06 -0.74 -2.76
CA ASP A 73 2.83 -1.12 -1.58
C ASP A 73 2.36 -2.47 -1.04
N ILE A 74 1.09 -2.60 -0.85
CA ILE A 74 0.44 -3.77 -0.25
C ILE A 74 -0.91 -4.02 -0.90
N VAL A 75 -1.47 -5.18 -0.62
CA VAL A 75 -2.81 -5.55 -1.05
C VAL A 75 -3.66 -6.01 0.13
N MET A 76 -4.95 -5.97 -0.05
CA MET A 76 -5.93 -6.53 0.87
C MET A 76 -7.03 -7.22 0.06
N ASP A 77 -7.75 -8.14 0.68
CA ASP A 77 -8.86 -8.84 0.06
C ASP A 77 -9.85 -7.86 -0.56
N ALA A 78 -10.22 -8.12 -1.80
CA ALA A 78 -11.13 -7.30 -2.59
C ALA A 78 -12.60 -7.46 -2.22
N HIS A 79 -12.94 -8.45 -1.40
CA HIS A 79 -14.33 -8.77 -1.10
C HIS A 79 -15.00 -7.67 -0.26
N PRO A 80 -16.19 -7.18 -0.66
CA PRO A 80 -16.96 -7.66 -1.81
C PRO A 80 -16.72 -6.88 -3.11
N ILE A 81 -16.01 -5.74 -3.15
CA ILE A 81 -16.11 -4.79 -4.27
C ILE A 81 -14.80 -4.15 -4.77
N GLY A 82 -13.63 -4.68 -4.48
CA GLY A 82 -12.37 -4.21 -5.11
C GLY A 82 -11.54 -3.19 -4.32
N PRO A 83 -10.59 -2.46 -5.00
CA PRO A 83 -9.51 -1.71 -4.34
C PRO A 83 -9.94 -0.61 -3.38
N SER A 84 -11.07 0.04 -3.63
CA SER A 84 -11.57 1.07 -2.71
C SER A 84 -11.92 0.50 -1.34
N PHE A 85 -12.47 -0.71 -1.32
CA PHE A 85 -12.80 -1.42 -0.07
C PHE A 85 -11.53 -1.88 0.67
N SER A 86 -10.58 -2.43 -0.07
CA SER A 86 -9.27 -2.83 0.46
C SER A 86 -8.54 -1.66 1.13
N THR A 87 -8.62 -0.47 0.51
CA THR A 87 -8.01 0.76 1.01
C THR A 87 -8.59 1.19 2.35
N GLN A 88 -9.90 1.08 2.54
CA GLN A 88 -10.55 1.40 3.82
C GLN A 88 -10.07 0.49 4.96
N THR A 89 -9.92 -0.79 4.69
CA THR A 89 -9.41 -1.76 5.66
C THR A 89 -7.98 -1.41 6.09
N ILE A 90 -7.12 -1.11 5.15
CA ILE A 90 -5.73 -0.70 5.44
C ILE A 90 -5.69 0.64 6.16
N THR A 91 -6.56 1.58 5.83
CA THR A 91 -6.66 2.86 6.54
C THR A 91 -7.00 2.65 8.02
N GLY A 92 -7.95 1.78 8.32
CA GLY A 92 -8.27 1.39 9.70
C GLY A 92 -7.10 0.74 10.42
N LEU A 93 -6.38 -0.16 9.75
CA LEU A 93 -5.18 -0.79 10.28
C LEU A 93 -4.09 0.24 10.61
N CYS A 94 -3.80 1.16 9.70
CA CYS A 94 -2.81 2.22 9.92
C CYS A 94 -3.21 3.13 11.09
N ALA A 95 -4.47 3.52 11.19
CA ALA A 95 -4.97 4.31 12.30
C ALA A 95 -4.78 3.60 13.64
N THR A 96 -5.07 2.31 13.70
CA THR A 96 -4.86 1.48 14.89
C THR A 96 -3.39 1.41 15.28
N ILE A 97 -2.49 1.21 14.33
CA ILE A 97 -1.05 1.20 14.58
C ILE A 97 -0.58 2.54 15.15
N LEU A 98 -0.99 3.65 14.54
CA LEU A 98 -0.57 4.99 14.94
C LEU A 98 -1.16 5.41 16.29
N GLU A 99 -2.33 4.91 16.65
CA GLU A 99 -2.90 5.09 17.99
C GLU A 99 -2.07 4.36 19.06
N HIS A 100 -1.59 3.16 18.73
CA HIS A 100 -0.82 2.32 19.63
C HIS A 100 0.62 2.79 19.82
N LYS A 101 1.26 3.26 18.77
CA LYS A 101 2.65 3.72 18.74
C LYS A 101 2.83 5.01 17.94
N ARG A 102 3.57 5.96 18.53
CA ARG A 102 3.98 7.18 17.83
C ARG A 102 5.16 6.87 16.92
N ILE A 103 4.88 6.58 15.66
CA ILE A 103 5.88 6.35 14.62
C ILE A 103 5.62 7.30 13.44
N ASN A 104 6.67 7.62 12.69
CA ASN A 104 6.54 8.42 11.48
C ASN A 104 6.04 7.59 10.29
N ARG A 105 5.74 8.25 9.19
CA ARG A 105 5.27 7.60 7.95
C ARG A 105 6.27 6.56 7.44
N ALA A 106 7.56 6.87 7.43
CA ALA A 106 8.58 5.94 6.93
C ALA A 106 8.60 4.63 7.71
N SER A 107 8.50 4.71 9.04
CA SER A 107 8.41 3.53 9.91
C SER A 107 7.13 2.73 9.66
N LEU A 108 6.01 3.41 9.49
CA LEU A 108 4.73 2.76 9.17
C LEU A 108 4.80 2.01 7.84
N ILE A 109 5.35 2.63 6.79
CA ILE A 109 5.54 2.00 5.48
C ILE A 109 6.44 0.76 5.62
N SER A 110 7.55 0.87 6.33
CA SER A 110 8.46 -0.26 6.57
C SER A 110 7.76 -1.43 7.27
N ILE A 111 6.96 -1.16 8.29
CA ILE A 111 6.19 -2.20 9.00
C ILE A 111 5.23 -2.90 8.03
N LEU A 112 4.50 -2.16 7.22
CA LEU A 112 3.58 -2.73 6.25
C LEU A 112 4.30 -3.59 5.21
N HIS A 113 5.43 -3.13 4.67
CA HIS A 113 6.24 -3.87 3.70
C HIS A 113 6.79 -5.16 4.31
N GLU A 114 7.42 -5.07 5.47
CA GLU A 114 8.08 -6.20 6.12
C GLU A 114 7.10 -7.24 6.67
N SER A 115 5.86 -6.84 6.99
CA SER A 115 4.81 -7.74 7.47
C SER A 115 3.96 -8.36 6.35
N GLY A 116 4.21 -7.99 5.11
CA GLY A 116 3.47 -8.48 3.96
C GLY A 116 3.72 -9.94 3.62
N SER A 117 2.71 -10.62 3.13
CA SER A 117 2.79 -12.03 2.72
C SER A 117 3.76 -12.30 1.59
N ASN A 118 4.18 -11.26 0.86
CA ASN A 118 5.12 -11.32 -0.26
C ASN A 118 6.35 -10.44 -0.02
N SER A 119 6.72 -10.22 1.24
CA SER A 119 7.81 -9.30 1.63
C SER A 119 9.17 -9.67 1.08
N ASN A 120 9.42 -10.97 0.85
CA ASN A 120 10.70 -11.47 0.33
C ASN A 120 10.84 -11.34 -1.20
N SER A 121 9.75 -11.16 -1.92
CA SER A 121 9.74 -11.11 -3.38
C SER A 121 8.67 -10.14 -3.90
N PRO A 122 8.73 -8.85 -3.51
CA PRO A 122 7.72 -7.89 -3.90
C PRO A 122 7.66 -7.70 -5.42
N ASN A 123 6.47 -7.49 -5.94
CA ASN A 123 6.23 -7.30 -7.36
C ASN A 123 5.20 -6.21 -7.64
N ARG A 124 5.05 -5.83 -8.89
CA ARG A 124 4.16 -4.74 -9.31
C ARG A 124 2.66 -5.07 -9.34
N GLU A 125 2.29 -6.32 -9.07
CA GLU A 125 0.89 -6.74 -9.05
C GLU A 125 0.29 -6.73 -7.65
N ILE A 126 1.01 -7.26 -6.66
CA ILE A 126 0.57 -7.35 -5.27
C ILE A 126 1.50 -6.66 -4.27
N GLY A 127 2.52 -5.96 -4.76
CA GLY A 127 3.49 -5.29 -3.90
C GLY A 127 4.16 -6.27 -2.94
N TYR A 128 4.26 -5.87 -1.68
CA TYR A 128 4.78 -6.70 -0.58
C TYR A 128 3.74 -7.70 -0.05
N GLY A 129 2.58 -7.76 -0.67
CA GLY A 129 1.51 -8.69 -0.30
C GLY A 129 0.56 -8.14 0.76
N MET A 130 -0.19 -9.05 1.37
CA MET A 130 -1.16 -8.71 2.42
C MET A 130 -0.46 -8.61 3.77
N PRO A 131 -0.59 -7.49 4.51
CA PRO A 131 0.00 -7.36 5.84
C PRO A 131 -0.56 -8.41 6.81
N LYS A 132 0.34 -9.06 7.54
CA LYS A 132 0.00 -10.06 8.56
C LYS A 132 0.00 -9.39 9.93
N CYS A 133 -1.14 -9.39 10.60
CA CYS A 133 -1.30 -8.73 11.90
C CYS A 133 -0.30 -9.23 12.96
N GLU A 134 -0.04 -10.53 12.98
CA GLU A 134 0.93 -11.13 13.91
C GLU A 134 2.35 -10.55 13.72
N GLU A 135 2.77 -10.40 12.48
CA GLU A 135 4.07 -9.80 12.15
C GLU A 135 4.12 -8.31 12.50
N ILE A 136 3.02 -7.58 12.27
CA ILE A 136 2.92 -6.17 12.66
C ILE A 136 3.10 -6.02 14.16
N ILE A 137 2.37 -6.81 14.96
CA ILE A 137 2.44 -6.77 16.43
C ILE A 137 3.86 -7.07 16.90
N LYS A 138 4.47 -8.11 16.35
CA LYS A 138 5.85 -8.48 16.68
C LYS A 138 6.82 -7.35 16.42
N ARG A 139 6.76 -6.72 15.25
CA ARG A 139 7.66 -5.62 14.89
C ARG A 139 7.43 -4.37 15.74
N LEU A 140 6.18 -4.04 16.06
CA LEU A 140 5.87 -2.93 16.98
C LEU A 140 6.45 -3.16 18.37
N ASN A 141 6.43 -4.38 18.87
CA ASN A 141 6.97 -4.72 20.19
C ASN A 141 8.49 -4.79 20.21
N ASP A 142 9.11 -5.27 19.14
CA ASP A 142 10.56 -5.52 19.09
C ASP A 142 11.37 -4.29 18.62
N GLN A 143 10.80 -3.42 17.78
CA GLN A 143 11.54 -2.34 17.11
C GLN A 143 11.12 -0.93 17.58
N TYR A 144 9.97 -0.79 18.17
CA TYR A 144 9.37 0.49 18.57
C TYR A 144 8.78 0.40 19.99
#